data_5b18f19b0f831ab91614bda250473c1a
#
_entry.id   5b18f19b0f831ab91614bda250473c1a
#
_cell.length_a   1.000
_cell.length_b   1.000
_cell.length_c   1.000
_cell.angle_alpha   90.00
_cell.angle_beta   90.00
_cell.angle_gamma   90.00
#
_symmetry.space_group_name_H-M   'P 1'
#
loop_
_entity.id
_entity.type
_entity.pdbx_description
1 polymer ?
#
loop_
_entity_poly.entity_id
_entity_poly.type
_entity_poly.pdbx_seq_one_letter_code
_entity_poly.pdbx_strand_id
1 'polypeptide(L)'
;MIAVGVNAEGYREILGVDVTTAEDGAGWLTFLGSLTARGLSGVKLVTSDAHAGLLAAIGATLPGASWQRCRTHYATINRPLRPGSRRRVGRVVAA
;
A
#
# COMPACT_ATOMS: atom_id res chain seq x y z
N MET A 1 -1.58 10.33 3.06
CA MET A 1 -1.61 8.91 2.70
C MET A 1 -0.60 8.62 1.62
N ILE A 2 0.23 7.65 1.83
CA ILE A 2 1.21 7.19 0.85
C ILE A 2 1.14 5.67 0.76
N ALA A 3 1.21 5.13 -0.45
CA ALA A 3 1.35 3.70 -0.66
C ALA A 3 2.57 3.44 -1.53
N VAL A 4 3.45 2.58 -1.05
CA VAL A 4 4.66 2.17 -1.75
C VAL A 4 4.59 0.68 -2.01
N GLY A 5 4.81 0.28 -3.24
CA GLY A 5 4.87 -1.11 -3.62
C GLY A 5 6.30 -1.61 -3.70
N VAL A 6 6.48 -2.89 -3.42
CA VAL A 6 7.76 -3.57 -3.62
C VAL A 6 7.52 -4.71 -4.59
N ASN A 7 8.21 -4.68 -5.73
CA ASN A 7 8.07 -5.70 -6.75
C ASN A 7 8.93 -6.94 -6.43
N ALA A 8 8.83 -7.95 -7.28
CA ALA A 8 9.54 -9.21 -7.08
C ALA A 8 11.07 -9.06 -7.07
N GLU A 9 11.59 -8.00 -7.67
CA GLU A 9 13.02 -7.72 -7.71
C GLU A 9 13.50 -6.92 -6.50
N GLY A 10 12.59 -6.55 -5.60
CA GLY A 10 12.92 -5.79 -4.40
C GLY A 10 12.96 -4.29 -4.58
N TYR A 11 12.64 -3.77 -5.75
CA TYR A 11 12.55 -2.33 -5.96
C TYR A 11 11.21 -1.81 -5.47
N ARG A 12 11.24 -0.64 -4.87
CA ARG A 12 10.02 0.03 -4.44
C ARG A 12 9.55 1.01 -5.52
N GLU A 13 8.27 1.26 -5.48
CA GLU A 13 7.62 2.13 -6.43
C GLU A 13 6.49 2.86 -5.70
N ILE A 14 6.39 4.16 -5.90
CA ILE A 14 5.29 4.92 -5.29
C ILE A 14 4.02 4.63 -6.07
N LEU A 15 3.06 4.01 -5.40
CA LEU A 15 1.79 3.64 -6.01
C LEU A 15 0.80 4.79 -5.99
N GLY A 16 0.84 5.60 -4.96
CA GLY A 16 -0.04 6.74 -4.85
C GLY A 16 0.28 7.61 -3.65
N VAL A 17 -0.10 8.86 -3.75
CA VAL A 17 0.01 9.84 -2.68
C VAL A 17 -1.28 10.63 -2.66
N ASP A 18 -1.85 10.80 -1.48
CA ASP A 18 -3.06 11.61 -1.30
C ASP A 18 -2.85 12.52 -0.10
N VAL A 19 -3.10 13.79 -0.30
CA VAL A 19 -2.94 14.84 0.71
C VAL A 19 -4.25 15.20 1.40
N THR A 20 -5.21 14.31 1.39
CA THR A 20 -6.46 14.55 2.10
C THR A 20 -6.22 14.61 3.61
N THR A 21 -7.08 15.34 4.31
CA THR A 21 -7.05 15.40 5.76
C THR A 21 -7.82 14.25 6.40
N ALA A 22 -8.59 13.50 5.62
CA ALA A 22 -9.45 12.43 6.11
C ALA A 22 -8.71 11.09 6.11
N GLU A 23 -7.87 10.87 7.09
CA GLU A 23 -7.18 9.59 7.28
C GLU A 23 -8.03 8.63 8.12
N ASP A 24 -9.29 8.54 7.81
CA ASP A 24 -10.22 7.60 8.44
C ASP A 24 -10.46 6.40 7.54
N GLY A 25 -11.35 5.50 7.97
CA GLY A 25 -11.66 4.30 7.21
C GLY A 25 -12.18 4.59 5.80
N ALA A 26 -13.04 5.60 5.67
CA ALA A 26 -13.58 5.98 4.36
C ALA A 26 -12.51 6.56 3.46
N GLY A 27 -11.61 7.38 3.99
CA GLY A 27 -10.50 7.94 3.23
C GLY A 27 -9.54 6.86 2.76
N TRP A 28 -9.17 5.93 3.61
CA TRP A 28 -8.31 4.81 3.24
C TRP A 28 -8.97 3.90 2.22
N LEU A 29 -10.27 3.64 2.37
CA LEU A 29 -11.01 2.82 1.42
C LEU A 29 -11.00 3.45 0.03
N THR A 30 -11.24 4.75 -0.07
CA THR A 30 -11.21 5.48 -1.34
C THR A 30 -9.81 5.46 -1.94
N PHE A 31 -8.79 5.71 -1.13
CA PHE A 31 -7.40 5.75 -1.60
C PHE A 31 -6.96 4.40 -2.14
N LEU A 32 -7.10 3.34 -1.35
CA LEU A 32 -6.69 1.99 -1.77
C LEU A 32 -7.54 1.49 -2.93
N GLY A 33 -8.83 1.80 -2.93
CA GLY A 33 -9.72 1.45 -4.04
C GLY A 33 -9.29 2.09 -5.35
N SER A 34 -8.77 3.32 -5.31
CA SER A 34 -8.27 3.97 -6.50
C SER A 34 -7.03 3.28 -7.06
N LEU A 35 -6.19 2.71 -6.20
CA LEU A 35 -5.02 1.97 -6.64
C LEU A 35 -5.41 0.67 -7.34
N THR A 36 -6.38 -0.05 -6.81
CA THR A 36 -6.87 -1.27 -7.46
C THR A 36 -7.55 -0.95 -8.78
N ALA A 37 -8.29 0.14 -8.85
CA ALA A 37 -8.93 0.58 -10.09
C ALA A 37 -7.91 0.93 -11.16
N ARG A 38 -6.72 1.37 -10.77
CA ARG A 38 -5.64 1.70 -11.72
C ARG A 38 -4.78 0.49 -12.07
N GLY A 39 -5.13 -0.70 -11.61
CA GLY A 39 -4.47 -1.92 -12.01
C GLY A 39 -3.55 -2.56 -11.00
N LEU A 40 -3.54 -2.09 -9.76
CA LEU A 40 -2.77 -2.75 -8.71
C LEU A 40 -3.28 -4.17 -8.51
N SER A 41 -2.37 -5.14 -8.60
CA SER A 41 -2.73 -6.55 -8.48
C SER A 41 -1.58 -7.36 -7.90
N GLY A 42 -1.88 -8.59 -7.51
CA GLY A 42 -0.87 -9.54 -7.04
C GLY A 42 -0.36 -9.25 -5.64
N VAL A 43 -1.04 -8.40 -4.88
CA VAL A 43 -0.62 -8.04 -3.54
C VAL A 43 -0.85 -9.20 -2.59
N LYS A 44 0.20 -9.67 -1.94
CA LYS A 44 0.16 -10.78 -1.00
C LYS A 44 0.39 -10.34 0.43
N LEU A 45 1.02 -9.19 0.62
CA LEU A 45 1.35 -8.68 1.93
C LEU A 45 1.19 -7.17 1.97
N VAL A 46 0.52 -6.68 2.99
CA VAL A 46 0.42 -5.25 3.27
C VAL A 46 1.03 -4.98 4.64
N THR A 47 1.92 -4.02 4.69
CA THR A 47 2.56 -3.57 5.94
C THR A 47 2.08 -2.17 6.24
N SER A 48 1.56 -1.93 7.44
CA SER A 48 1.07 -0.63 7.85
C SER A 48 1.01 -0.52 9.37
N ASP A 49 0.70 0.67 9.86
CA ASP A 49 0.33 0.85 11.25
C ASP A 49 -0.99 0.14 11.54
N ALA A 50 -1.20 -0.19 12.80
CA ALA A 50 -2.40 -0.88 13.26
C ALA A 50 -3.57 0.09 13.45
N HIS A 51 -3.95 0.78 12.41
CA HIS A 51 -5.09 1.71 12.40
C HIS A 51 -6.34 0.96 11.95
N ALA A 52 -7.39 0.96 12.77
CA ALA A 52 -8.57 0.14 12.51
C ALA A 52 -9.22 0.44 11.16
N GLY A 53 -9.34 1.73 10.82
CA GLY A 53 -9.93 2.13 9.53
C GLY A 53 -9.09 1.68 8.34
N LEU A 54 -7.78 1.72 8.49
CA LEU A 54 -6.86 1.26 7.44
C LEU A 54 -6.94 -0.26 7.28
N LEU A 55 -6.97 -1.00 8.38
CA LEU A 55 -7.11 -2.46 8.33
C LEU A 55 -8.40 -2.88 7.64
N ALA A 56 -9.50 -2.21 7.96
CA ALA A 56 -10.78 -2.49 7.31
C ALA A 56 -10.72 -2.21 5.81
N ALA A 57 -10.09 -1.11 5.42
CA ALA A 57 -9.92 -0.75 4.01
C ALA A 57 -9.06 -1.77 3.26
N ILE A 58 -7.99 -2.25 3.87
CA ILE A 58 -7.14 -3.29 3.30
C ILE A 58 -7.94 -4.57 3.05
N GLY A 59 -8.73 -4.99 4.03
CA GLY A 59 -9.57 -6.18 3.87
C GLY A 59 -10.61 -6.05 2.76
N ALA A 60 -11.13 -4.85 2.55
CA ALA A 60 -12.13 -4.61 1.51
C ALA A 60 -11.53 -4.48 0.10
N THR A 61 -10.33 -3.90 -0.02
CA THR A 61 -9.73 -3.59 -1.33
C THR A 61 -8.70 -4.60 -1.77
N LEU A 62 -8.06 -5.28 -0.84
CA LEU A 62 -7.00 -6.25 -1.11
C LEU A 62 -7.25 -7.54 -0.34
N PRO A 63 -8.38 -8.22 -0.62
CA PRO A 63 -8.84 -9.32 0.23
C PRO A 63 -7.92 -10.54 0.24
N GLY A 64 -7.07 -10.70 -0.77
CA GLY A 64 -6.12 -11.81 -0.82
C GLY A 64 -4.82 -11.54 -0.08
N ALA A 65 -4.62 -10.34 0.45
CA ALA A 65 -3.37 -9.97 1.08
C ALA A 65 -3.37 -10.28 2.57
N SER A 66 -2.22 -10.72 3.08
CA SER A 66 -1.98 -10.79 4.51
C SER A 66 -1.54 -9.43 5.01
N TRP A 67 -1.76 -9.18 6.28
CA TRP A 67 -1.36 -7.93 6.89
C TRP A 67 -0.27 -8.16 7.93
N GLN A 68 0.68 -7.24 7.97
CA GLN A 68 1.75 -7.24 8.96
C GLN A 68 1.94 -5.83 9.50
N ARG A 69 2.09 -5.71 10.80
CA ARG A 69 2.35 -4.43 11.42
C ARG A 69 3.72 -3.91 11.02
N CYS A 70 3.79 -2.63 10.66
CA CYS A 70 5.04 -1.98 10.34
C CYS A 70 5.87 -1.79 11.62
N ARG A 71 7.10 -2.29 11.60
CA ARG A 71 8.00 -2.17 12.75
C ARG A 71 9.03 -1.07 12.56
N THR A 72 9.44 -0.86 11.33
CA THR A 72 10.49 0.11 11.02
C THR A 72 10.04 0.90 9.82
N HIS A 73 9.52 2.08 10.09
CA HIS A 73 9.01 2.96 9.06
C HIS A 73 9.97 3.16 7.90
N TYR A 74 11.23 3.37 8.19
CA TYR A 74 12.15 3.91 7.21
C TYR A 74 13.08 2.90 6.60
N ALA A 75 13.26 1.75 7.23
CA ALA A 75 14.16 0.74 6.71
C ALA A 75 13.73 0.20 5.35
N THR A 76 12.42 0.14 5.12
CA THR A 76 11.86 -0.31 3.85
C THR A 76 11.88 0.76 2.78
N ILE A 77 12.15 1.99 3.14
CA ILE A 77 12.10 3.14 2.23
C ILE A 77 13.46 3.44 1.61
N ASN A 78 14.50 2.79 2.05
CA ASN A 78 15.86 3.05 1.58
C ASN A 78 16.23 2.35 0.27
N ARG A 79 15.33 1.58 -0.31
CA ARG A 79 15.60 0.94 -1.59
C ARG A 79 15.39 1.93 -2.73
N PRO A 80 16.16 1.79 -3.81
CA PRO A 80 16.01 2.70 -4.95
C PRO A 80 14.59 2.65 -5.52
N LEU A 81 14.12 3.81 -5.95
CA LEU A 81 12.87 3.89 -6.68
C LEU A 81 13.10 3.47 -8.13
N ARG A 82 12.17 2.74 -8.66
CA ARG A 82 12.20 2.32 -10.04
C ARG A 82 10.92 2.75 -10.73
N PRO A 83 10.96 3.60 -11.74
CA PRO A 83 9.79 3.88 -12.54
C PRO A 83 9.41 2.61 -13.31
N GLY A 84 8.16 2.31 -13.39
CA GLY A 84 7.75 1.11 -14.09
C GLY A 84 6.32 0.73 -13.86
N SER A 85 6.03 -0.51 -14.11
CA SER A 85 4.69 -1.04 -14.02
C SER A 85 4.23 -1.15 -12.57
N ARG A 86 3.05 -0.64 -12.28
CA ARG A 86 2.40 -0.74 -10.98
C ARG A 86 1.45 -1.92 -10.89
N ARG A 87 1.39 -2.72 -11.93
CA ARG A 87 0.36 -3.74 -12.05
C ARG A 87 0.55 -4.88 -11.08
N ARG A 88 1.80 -5.27 -10.88
CA ARG A 88 2.09 -6.45 -10.11
C ARG A 88 3.07 -6.14 -9.01
N VAL A 89 2.52 -6.00 -7.84
CA VAL A 89 3.27 -5.64 -6.64
C VAL A 89 2.89 -6.64 -5.56
N GLY A 90 3.87 -7.40 -5.08
CA GLY A 90 3.63 -8.41 -4.07
C GLY A 90 3.47 -7.85 -2.67
N ARG A 91 4.05 -6.69 -2.41
CA ARG A 91 4.01 -6.07 -1.10
C ARG A 91 3.69 -4.60 -1.21
N VAL A 92 2.83 -4.13 -0.33
CA VAL A 92 2.47 -2.71 -0.22
C VAL A 92 2.79 -2.24 1.19
N VAL A 93 3.43 -1.09 1.29
CA VAL A 93 3.62 -0.38 2.55
C VAL A 93 2.75 0.85 2.51
N ALA A 94 1.81 0.96 3.44
CA ALA A 94 0.87 2.07 3.51
C ALA A 94 1.09 2.89 4.78
N ALA A 95 1.07 4.19 4.64
CA ALA A 95 1.25 5.10 5.78
C ALA A 95 0.44 6.38 5.62
#